data_e240bb0dccd60f62714b0005d658d741
#
_entry.id   e240bb0dccd60f62714b0005d658d741
#
_cell.length_a   1.000
_cell.length_b   1.000
_cell.length_c   1.000
_cell.angle_alpha   90.00
_cell.angle_beta   90.00
_cell.angle_gamma   90.00
#
_symmetry.space_group_name_H-M   'P 1'
#
loop_
_entity.id
_entity.type
_entity.pdbx_description
1 polymer ?
#
loop_
_entity_poly.entity_id
_entity_poly.type
_entity_poly.pdbx_seq_one_letter_code
_entity_poly.pdbx_strand_id
1 'polypeptide(L)'
;MRDGEVARLDLGCAIGHYMGDVGRTVPVSGHFTRDQAEVIDLVVAAYRAGVSVIHDGTPVSEVIKASLAEVARRQNSLQSPLARTAASTILRSDGIPFWQLHGVGLDSAEPLPDTLRAGMVIAYEPIFSVDGQGFYMEDMILVTRAAAEILTKNLPYSAAEIERAMQRR
;
A
#
# COMPACT_ATOMS: atom_id res chain seq x y z
N MET A 1 -9.39 -17.34 11.80
CA MET A 1 -9.62 -15.90 11.91
C MET A 1 -10.62 -15.64 13.02
N ARG A 2 -10.38 -14.65 13.87
CA ARG A 2 -11.19 -14.34 15.06
C ARG A 2 -11.57 -12.86 15.03
N ASP A 3 -12.63 -12.50 15.72
CA ASP A 3 -13.00 -11.10 15.89
C ASP A 3 -11.85 -10.30 16.52
N GLY A 4 -11.62 -9.10 16.00
CA GLY A 4 -10.49 -8.26 16.39
C GLY A 4 -9.19 -8.50 15.62
N GLU A 5 -9.10 -9.57 14.83
CA GLU A 5 -7.98 -9.79 13.91
C GLU A 5 -8.20 -9.03 12.58
N VAL A 6 -7.11 -8.81 11.85
CA VAL A 6 -7.14 -8.34 10.47
C VAL A 6 -6.70 -9.46 9.52
N ALA A 7 -7.22 -9.44 8.30
CA ALA A 7 -6.81 -10.34 7.23
C ALA A 7 -6.21 -9.54 6.07
N ARG A 8 -5.10 -10.00 5.52
CA ARG A 8 -4.55 -9.50 4.27
C ARG A 8 -5.18 -10.26 3.11
N LEU A 9 -5.70 -9.53 2.16
CA LEU A 9 -6.20 -10.04 0.89
C LEU A 9 -5.21 -9.61 -0.19
N ASP A 10 -4.65 -10.57 -0.88
CA ASP A 10 -3.74 -10.42 -1.98
C ASP A 10 -4.33 -11.21 -3.14
N LEU A 11 -4.76 -10.52 -4.18
CA LEU A 11 -5.64 -11.03 -5.23
C LEU A 11 -5.13 -10.63 -6.60
N GLY A 12 -4.94 -11.64 -7.46
CA GLY A 12 -4.59 -11.45 -8.85
C GLY A 12 -5.62 -12.04 -9.81
N CYS A 13 -5.57 -11.60 -11.05
CA CYS A 13 -6.30 -12.20 -12.16
C CYS A 13 -5.46 -12.18 -13.43
N ALA A 14 -5.82 -12.98 -14.42
CA ALA A 14 -5.20 -12.95 -15.73
C ALA A 14 -6.25 -12.77 -16.83
N ILE A 15 -6.04 -11.80 -17.72
CA ILE A 15 -6.88 -11.58 -18.89
C ILE A 15 -5.98 -11.47 -20.13
N GLY A 16 -6.17 -12.40 -21.09
CA GLY A 16 -5.36 -12.42 -22.31
C GLY A 16 -3.85 -12.53 -22.04
N HIS A 17 -3.46 -13.29 -21.02
CA HIS A 17 -2.10 -13.49 -20.51
C HIS A 17 -1.52 -12.30 -19.72
N TYR A 18 -2.22 -11.17 -19.62
CA TYR A 18 -1.80 -10.07 -18.74
C TYR A 18 -2.33 -10.26 -17.33
N MET A 19 -1.46 -10.05 -16.36
CA MET A 19 -1.76 -10.20 -14.95
C MET A 19 -2.31 -8.90 -14.35
N GLY A 20 -3.14 -9.05 -13.32
CA GLY A 20 -3.53 -7.98 -12.43
C GLY A 20 -3.18 -8.35 -11.01
N ASP A 21 -2.90 -7.33 -10.16
CA ASP A 21 -2.48 -7.53 -8.79
C ASP A 21 -3.04 -6.42 -7.89
N VAL A 22 -3.68 -6.80 -6.79
CA VAL A 22 -4.26 -5.85 -5.85
C VAL A 22 -4.33 -6.41 -4.44
N GLY A 23 -4.13 -5.57 -3.45
CA GLY A 23 -4.17 -6.00 -2.07
C GLY A 23 -4.79 -5.02 -1.09
N ARG A 24 -5.44 -5.57 -0.08
CA ARG A 24 -6.02 -4.79 1.02
C ARG A 24 -5.96 -5.56 2.33
N THR A 25 -5.82 -4.83 3.43
CA THR A 25 -6.12 -5.34 4.77
C THR A 25 -7.57 -5.08 5.12
N VAL A 26 -8.27 -6.11 5.59
CA VAL A 26 -9.66 -6.00 6.02
C VAL A 26 -9.82 -6.49 7.47
N PRO A 27 -10.76 -5.92 8.25
CA PRO A 27 -11.04 -6.41 9.60
C PRO A 27 -11.93 -7.65 9.54
N VAL A 28 -11.58 -8.72 10.26
CA VAL A 28 -12.33 -9.98 10.26
C VAL A 28 -13.79 -9.79 10.74
N SER A 29 -14.00 -8.92 11.71
CA SER A 29 -15.34 -8.60 12.26
C SER A 29 -16.16 -7.61 11.41
N GLY A 30 -15.61 -7.08 10.32
CA GLY A 30 -16.21 -5.99 9.54
C GLY A 30 -15.89 -4.59 10.06
N HIS A 31 -15.23 -4.48 11.22
CA HIS A 31 -14.83 -3.22 11.84
C HIS A 31 -13.39 -3.29 12.35
N PHE A 32 -12.59 -2.28 12.02
CA PHE A 32 -11.28 -2.09 12.61
C PHE A 32 -11.41 -1.63 14.08
N THR A 33 -10.47 -2.02 14.93
CA THR A 33 -10.27 -1.29 16.17
C THR A 33 -9.77 0.13 15.86
N ARG A 34 -9.90 1.06 16.79
CA ARG A 34 -9.38 2.43 16.62
C ARG A 34 -7.89 2.44 16.28
N ASP A 35 -7.13 1.56 16.92
CA ASP A 35 -5.68 1.47 16.72
C ASP A 35 -5.34 0.93 15.32
N GLN A 36 -6.06 -0.09 14.86
CA GLN A 36 -5.90 -0.64 13.51
C GLN A 36 -6.28 0.39 12.44
N ALA A 37 -7.38 1.13 12.63
CA ALA A 37 -7.81 2.17 11.71
C ALA A 37 -6.73 3.26 11.56
N GLU A 38 -6.08 3.66 12.66
CA GLU A 38 -4.99 4.64 12.61
C GLU A 38 -3.77 4.12 11.85
N VAL A 39 -3.45 2.82 11.95
CA VAL A 39 -2.38 2.19 11.15
C VAL A 39 -2.74 2.17 9.66
N ILE A 40 -3.97 1.79 9.31
CA ILE A 40 -4.45 1.82 7.92
C ILE A 40 -4.33 3.24 7.34
N ASP A 41 -4.81 4.25 8.06
CA ASP A 41 -4.78 5.64 7.60
C ASP A 41 -3.34 6.19 7.48
N LEU A 42 -2.42 5.74 8.33
CA LEU A 42 -0.98 6.04 8.20
C LEU A 42 -0.41 5.44 6.92
N VAL A 43 -0.68 4.16 6.65
CA VAL A 43 -0.20 3.46 5.45
C VAL A 43 -0.76 4.10 4.18
N VAL A 44 -2.05 4.42 4.16
CA VAL A 44 -2.70 5.11 3.04
C VAL A 44 -2.05 6.48 2.78
N ALA A 45 -1.74 7.24 3.83
CA ALA A 45 -1.08 8.52 3.67
C ALA A 45 0.33 8.37 3.09
N ALA A 46 1.11 7.41 3.58
CA ALA A 46 2.45 7.12 3.08
C ALA A 46 2.42 6.61 1.63
N TYR A 47 1.50 5.70 1.31
CA TYR A 47 1.26 5.22 -0.05
C TYR A 47 0.97 6.40 -1.01
N ARG A 48 0.04 7.28 -0.65
CA ARG A 48 -0.31 8.45 -1.47
C ARG A 48 0.87 9.40 -1.69
N ALA A 49 1.74 9.56 -0.69
CA ALA A 49 2.96 10.35 -0.83
C ALA A 49 3.92 9.71 -1.85
N GLY A 50 4.10 8.39 -1.82
CA GLY A 50 4.88 7.67 -2.84
C GLY A 50 4.28 7.80 -4.23
N VAL A 51 2.98 7.58 -4.38
CA VAL A 51 2.28 7.70 -5.67
C VAL A 51 2.42 9.11 -6.26
N SER A 52 2.40 10.15 -5.42
CA SER A 52 2.44 11.55 -5.88
C SER A 52 3.72 11.95 -6.61
N VAL A 53 4.79 11.17 -6.47
CA VAL A 53 6.09 11.43 -7.15
C VAL A 53 6.31 10.56 -8.38
N ILE A 54 5.41 9.60 -8.67
CA ILE A 54 5.55 8.68 -9.79
C ILE A 54 5.23 9.37 -11.12
N HIS A 55 6.22 9.40 -12.01
CA HIS A 55 6.11 9.83 -13.41
C HIS A 55 7.27 9.25 -14.22
N ASP A 56 7.32 9.53 -15.52
CA ASP A 56 8.46 9.15 -16.36
C ASP A 56 9.77 9.75 -15.84
N GLY A 57 10.77 8.91 -15.63
CA GLY A 57 12.08 9.30 -15.12
C GLY A 57 12.21 9.28 -13.59
N THR A 58 11.16 8.95 -12.82
CA THR A 58 11.27 8.85 -11.36
C THR A 58 12.12 7.64 -10.95
N PRO A 59 13.17 7.83 -10.15
CA PRO A 59 13.87 6.69 -9.52
C PRO A 59 12.94 5.95 -8.55
N VAL A 60 12.96 4.62 -8.56
CA VAL A 60 12.17 3.79 -7.63
C VAL A 60 12.45 4.16 -6.18
N SER A 61 13.71 4.47 -5.85
CA SER A 61 14.10 4.90 -4.50
C SER A 61 13.42 6.20 -4.03
N GLU A 62 13.06 7.11 -4.94
CA GLU A 62 12.36 8.35 -4.57
C GLU A 62 10.91 8.09 -4.18
N VAL A 63 10.26 7.07 -4.74
CA VAL A 63 8.91 6.64 -4.34
C VAL A 63 8.93 6.19 -2.87
N ILE A 64 9.87 5.31 -2.53
CA ILE A 64 10.05 4.80 -1.16
C ILE A 64 10.38 5.95 -0.21
N LYS A 65 11.30 6.84 -0.60
CA LYS A 65 11.74 7.99 0.21
C LYS A 65 10.58 8.95 0.50
N ALA A 66 9.72 9.23 -0.49
CA ALA A 66 8.53 10.07 -0.28
C ALA A 66 7.56 9.44 0.73
N SER A 67 7.35 8.14 0.66
CA SER A 67 6.51 7.40 1.60
C SER A 67 7.07 7.40 3.01
N LEU A 68 8.38 7.17 3.18
CA LEU A 68 9.06 7.23 4.48
C LEU A 68 9.02 8.63 5.08
N ALA A 69 9.20 9.67 4.27
CA ALA A 69 9.12 11.06 4.72
C ALA A 69 7.72 11.38 5.29
N GLU A 70 6.66 10.86 4.69
CA GLU A 70 5.29 11.04 5.20
C GLU A 70 5.08 10.30 6.52
N VAL A 71 5.60 9.06 6.68
CA VAL A 71 5.57 8.35 7.96
C VAL A 71 6.30 9.14 9.04
N ALA A 72 7.51 9.63 8.75
CA ALA A 72 8.32 10.43 9.69
C ALA A 72 7.59 11.73 10.09
N ARG A 73 6.93 12.38 9.14
CA ARG A 73 6.15 13.60 9.41
C ARG A 73 4.98 13.34 10.37
N ARG A 74 4.31 12.19 10.23
CA ARG A 74 3.12 11.84 11.03
C ARG A 74 3.43 11.20 12.37
N GLN A 75 4.59 10.57 12.55
CA GLN A 75 4.89 9.71 13.71
C GLN A 75 4.57 10.37 15.06
N ASN A 76 4.86 11.66 15.22
CA ASN A 76 4.65 12.38 16.48
C ASN A 76 3.19 12.77 16.74
N SER A 77 2.31 12.67 15.74
CA SER A 77 0.87 12.97 15.86
C SER A 77 0.02 11.72 16.10
N LEU A 78 0.62 10.52 15.98
CA LEU A 78 -0.09 9.26 16.18
C LEU A 78 -0.53 9.08 17.63
N GLN A 79 -1.78 8.66 17.82
CA GLN A 79 -2.40 8.56 19.14
C GLN A 79 -2.28 7.16 19.73
N SER A 80 -2.39 6.10 18.90
CA SER A 80 -2.37 4.74 19.40
C SER A 80 -0.96 4.18 19.58
N PRO A 81 -0.72 3.31 20.55
CA PRO A 81 0.54 2.59 20.70
C PRO A 81 0.87 1.77 19.46
N LEU A 82 -0.13 1.09 18.85
CA LEU A 82 0.06 0.26 17.67
C LEU A 82 0.57 1.09 16.48
N ALA A 83 -0.05 2.26 16.22
CA ALA A 83 0.37 3.13 15.11
C ALA A 83 1.77 3.72 15.33
N ARG A 84 2.14 4.08 16.57
CA ARG A 84 3.50 4.52 16.90
C ARG A 84 4.52 3.41 16.69
N THR A 85 4.20 2.18 17.11
CA THR A 85 5.06 1.01 16.87
C THR A 85 5.18 0.72 15.37
N ALA A 86 4.09 0.79 14.62
CA ALA A 86 4.08 0.66 13.17
C ALA A 86 4.99 1.69 12.49
N ALA A 87 4.84 2.97 12.82
CA ALA A 87 5.70 4.03 12.28
C ALA A 87 7.18 3.79 12.59
N SER A 88 7.50 3.45 13.83
CA SER A 88 8.88 3.14 14.25
C SER A 88 9.44 1.92 13.53
N THR A 89 8.63 0.89 13.29
CA THR A 89 9.00 -0.32 12.57
C THR A 89 9.31 0.00 11.11
N ILE A 90 8.43 0.75 10.44
CA ILE A 90 8.61 1.18 9.06
C ILE A 90 9.89 2.01 8.90
N LEU A 91 10.12 2.98 9.77
CA LEU A 91 11.27 3.88 9.66
C LEU A 91 12.62 3.22 9.95
N ARG A 92 12.67 2.17 10.79
CA ARG A 92 13.93 1.46 11.11
C ARG A 92 14.42 0.52 10.03
N SER A 93 13.57 0.11 9.12
CA SER A 93 13.90 -0.88 8.09
C SER A 93 14.43 -0.27 6.81
N ASP A 94 14.70 1.03 6.79
CA ASP A 94 15.08 1.79 5.58
C ASP A 94 14.07 1.62 4.44
N GLY A 95 12.82 1.25 4.80
CA GLY A 95 11.74 1.01 3.87
C GLY A 95 11.72 -0.34 3.16
N ILE A 96 12.80 -1.11 3.24
CA ILE A 96 12.88 -2.47 2.72
C ILE A 96 12.85 -3.45 3.90
N PRO A 97 11.94 -4.43 3.96
CA PRO A 97 11.05 -4.99 2.92
C PRO A 97 9.63 -4.42 2.89
N PHE A 98 9.34 -3.29 3.51
CA PHE A 98 7.97 -2.80 3.69
C PHE A 98 7.36 -2.16 2.45
N TRP A 99 8.20 -1.52 1.62
CA TRP A 99 7.77 -0.82 0.42
C TRP A 99 8.22 -1.63 -0.80
N GLN A 100 7.37 -2.50 -1.28
CA GLN A 100 7.67 -3.28 -2.46
C GLN A 100 7.07 -2.61 -3.69
N LEU A 101 7.84 -2.62 -4.77
CA LEU A 101 7.42 -2.23 -6.10
C LEU A 101 7.93 -3.27 -7.09
N HIS A 102 7.04 -3.73 -7.96
CA HIS A 102 7.40 -4.61 -9.06
C HIS A 102 6.61 -4.28 -10.31
N GLY A 103 7.07 -4.74 -11.47
CA GLY A 103 6.30 -4.68 -12.70
C GLY A 103 5.15 -5.70 -12.66
N VAL A 104 4.09 -5.39 -13.40
CA VAL A 104 2.97 -6.30 -13.64
C VAL A 104 2.70 -6.34 -15.13
N GLY A 105 2.77 -7.52 -15.72
CA GLY A 105 2.60 -7.69 -17.14
C GLY A 105 2.25 -9.12 -17.50
N LEU A 106 3.17 -9.86 -18.12
CA LEU A 106 2.99 -11.29 -18.42
C LEU A 106 3.22 -12.17 -17.18
N ASP A 107 3.92 -11.63 -16.18
CA ASP A 107 4.04 -12.23 -14.85
C ASP A 107 3.44 -11.28 -13.82
N SER A 108 3.00 -11.81 -12.68
CA SER A 108 2.47 -11.00 -11.56
C SER A 108 3.55 -10.14 -10.92
N ALA A 109 4.80 -10.61 -10.88
CA ALA A 109 5.92 -9.90 -10.29
C ALA A 109 7.12 -9.85 -11.23
N GLU A 110 7.16 -8.83 -12.09
CA GLU A 110 8.27 -8.57 -12.99
C GLU A 110 9.31 -7.63 -12.34
N PRO A 111 10.61 -7.83 -12.58
CA PRO A 111 11.64 -6.93 -12.06
C PRO A 111 11.48 -5.52 -12.64
N LEU A 112 11.72 -4.50 -11.81
CA LEU A 112 11.74 -3.10 -12.24
C LEU A 112 13.18 -2.62 -12.49
N PRO A 113 13.39 -1.74 -13.45
CA PRO A 113 14.62 -0.97 -13.55
C PRO A 113 14.69 0.07 -12.40
N ASP A 114 15.88 0.62 -12.15
CA ASP A 114 16.08 1.65 -11.13
C ASP A 114 15.25 2.92 -11.35
N THR A 115 14.78 3.13 -12.58
CA THR A 115 14.06 4.35 -13.01
C THR A 115 12.79 3.96 -13.73
N LEU A 116 11.66 4.48 -13.28
CA LEU A 116 10.35 4.28 -13.89
C LEU A 116 10.26 4.97 -15.26
N ARG A 117 9.52 4.37 -16.20
CA ARG A 117 9.28 4.90 -17.54
C ARG A 117 7.80 4.92 -17.89
N ALA A 118 7.39 5.93 -18.64
CA ALA A 118 6.02 6.02 -19.13
C ALA A 118 5.63 4.77 -19.94
N GLY A 119 4.44 4.24 -19.66
CA GLY A 119 3.91 3.00 -20.22
C GLY A 119 4.12 1.77 -19.33
N MET A 120 4.97 1.85 -18.30
CA MET A 120 5.07 0.76 -17.32
C MET A 120 3.80 0.65 -16.47
N VAL A 121 3.37 -0.57 -16.23
CA VAL A 121 2.40 -0.89 -15.19
C VAL A 121 3.16 -1.54 -14.03
N ILE A 122 2.97 -1.00 -12.85
CA ILE A 122 3.63 -1.46 -11.63
C ILE A 122 2.61 -1.75 -10.55
N ALA A 123 2.90 -2.71 -9.68
CA ALA A 123 2.29 -2.82 -8.38
C ALA A 123 3.11 -2.00 -7.37
N TYR A 124 2.44 -1.29 -6.49
CA TYR A 124 3.04 -0.63 -5.35
C TYR A 124 2.36 -1.09 -4.08
N GLU A 125 3.12 -1.83 -3.27
CA GLU A 125 2.58 -2.62 -2.17
C GLU A 125 3.34 -2.40 -0.85
N PRO A 126 2.96 -1.39 -0.04
CA PRO A 126 3.39 -1.37 1.35
C PRO A 126 2.82 -2.57 2.13
N ILE A 127 3.72 -3.41 2.63
CA ILE A 127 3.41 -4.63 3.38
C ILE A 127 4.29 -4.73 4.62
N PHE A 128 3.70 -4.96 5.79
CA PHE A 128 4.45 -5.15 7.03
C PHE A 128 3.61 -5.84 8.10
N SER A 129 4.27 -6.19 9.20
CA SER A 129 3.62 -6.74 10.39
C SER A 129 4.06 -5.98 11.63
N VAL A 130 3.14 -5.75 12.54
CA VAL A 130 3.36 -5.13 13.83
C VAL A 130 2.48 -5.79 14.88
N ASP A 131 3.05 -6.15 16.04
CA ASP A 131 2.37 -6.81 17.15
C ASP A 131 1.53 -8.03 16.70
N GLY A 132 2.09 -8.86 15.79
CA GLY A 132 1.44 -10.06 15.27
C GLY A 132 0.31 -9.81 14.27
N GLN A 133 0.05 -8.55 13.88
CA GLN A 133 -0.95 -8.16 12.90
C GLN A 133 -0.29 -7.78 11.58
N GLY A 134 -0.81 -8.28 10.46
CA GLY A 134 -0.30 -7.98 9.12
C GLY A 134 -1.10 -6.86 8.47
N PHE A 135 -0.40 -5.84 7.96
CA PHE A 135 -0.98 -4.72 7.23
C PHE A 135 -0.44 -4.71 5.80
N TYR A 136 -1.34 -4.48 4.86
CA TYR A 136 -1.08 -4.58 3.44
C TYR A 136 -2.02 -3.70 2.63
N MET A 137 -1.47 -3.05 1.64
CA MET A 137 -2.20 -2.26 0.64
C MET A 137 -1.45 -2.35 -0.67
N GLU A 138 -2.15 -2.56 -1.76
CA GLU A 138 -1.56 -2.66 -3.08
C GLU A 138 -2.49 -2.12 -4.14
N ASP A 139 -1.93 -1.40 -5.09
CA ASP A 139 -2.61 -0.94 -6.29
C ASP A 139 -1.73 -1.10 -7.53
N MET A 140 -2.39 -1.36 -8.65
CA MET A 140 -1.78 -1.24 -9.96
C MET A 140 -1.73 0.21 -10.41
N ILE A 141 -0.57 0.64 -10.88
CA ILE A 141 -0.29 2.02 -11.28
C ILE A 141 0.29 2.04 -12.70
N LEU A 142 -0.35 2.79 -13.59
CA LEU A 142 0.24 3.14 -14.88
C LEU A 142 1.13 4.38 -14.69
N VAL A 143 2.40 4.23 -15.02
CA VAL A 143 3.35 5.34 -15.09
C VAL A 143 3.08 6.13 -16.36
N THR A 144 2.74 7.41 -16.24
CA THR A 144 2.58 8.29 -17.38
C THR A 144 3.73 9.31 -17.48
N ARG A 145 3.75 10.13 -18.51
CA ARG A 145 4.80 11.15 -18.66
C ARG A 145 4.76 12.20 -17.55
N ALA A 146 3.58 12.51 -17.02
CA ALA A 146 3.39 13.61 -16.08
C ALA A 146 3.04 13.16 -14.67
N ALA A 147 2.43 11.99 -14.48
CA ALA A 147 1.91 11.54 -13.18
C ALA A 147 1.65 10.02 -13.18
N ALA A 148 1.30 9.51 -12.00
CA ALA A 148 0.73 8.18 -11.82
C ALA A 148 -0.76 8.16 -12.20
N GLU A 149 -1.21 7.08 -12.84
CA GLU A 149 -2.63 6.76 -12.97
C GLU A 149 -2.90 5.46 -12.20
N ILE A 150 -3.68 5.54 -11.12
CA ILE A 150 -4.06 4.37 -10.34
C ILE A 150 -5.17 3.63 -11.09
N LEU A 151 -4.87 2.44 -11.61
CA LEU A 151 -5.81 1.63 -12.38
C LEU A 151 -6.89 1.02 -11.48
N THR A 152 -6.58 0.79 -10.21
CA THR A 152 -7.44 0.17 -9.19
C THR A 152 -8.13 1.19 -8.27
N LYS A 153 -8.21 2.45 -8.68
CA LYS A 153 -8.73 3.60 -7.90
C LYS A 153 -10.15 3.45 -7.33
N ASN A 154 -10.92 2.49 -7.82
CA ASN A 154 -12.29 2.23 -7.35
C ASN A 154 -12.33 1.33 -6.09
N LEU A 155 -11.20 0.80 -5.65
CA LEU A 155 -11.11 0.03 -4.41
C LEU A 155 -11.09 0.96 -3.19
N PRO A 156 -11.60 0.51 -2.04
CA PRO A 156 -11.58 1.30 -0.81
C PRO A 156 -10.13 1.47 -0.29
N TYR A 157 -9.84 2.63 0.31
CA TYR A 157 -8.53 2.99 0.84
C TYR A 157 -8.52 3.11 2.36
N SER A 158 -9.27 4.08 2.89
CA SER A 158 -9.31 4.36 4.33
C SER A 158 -10.01 3.25 5.11
N ALA A 159 -9.73 3.16 6.40
CA ALA A 159 -10.42 2.22 7.29
C ALA A 159 -11.94 2.34 7.16
N ALA A 160 -12.47 3.57 7.15
CA ALA A 160 -13.91 3.82 7.01
C ALA A 160 -14.49 3.40 5.64
N GLU A 161 -13.72 3.50 4.55
CA GLU A 161 -14.16 3.03 3.23
C GLU A 161 -14.20 1.51 3.16
N ILE A 162 -13.19 0.84 3.73
CA ILE A 162 -13.11 -0.63 3.80
C ILE A 162 -14.29 -1.17 4.63
N GLU A 163 -14.55 -0.62 5.80
CA GLU A 163 -15.68 -1.02 6.65
C GLU A 163 -17.03 -0.85 5.92
N ARG A 164 -17.24 0.28 5.24
CA ARG A 164 -18.45 0.48 4.43
C ARG A 164 -18.59 -0.52 3.28
N ALA A 165 -17.47 -0.90 2.65
CA ALA A 165 -17.49 -1.89 1.58
C ALA A 165 -17.88 -3.29 2.11
N MET A 166 -17.43 -3.66 3.30
CA MET A 166 -17.75 -4.95 3.94
C MET A 166 -19.21 -5.04 4.42
N GLN A 167 -19.88 -3.91 4.65
CA GLN A 167 -21.29 -3.87 5.07
C GLN A 167 -22.28 -3.95 3.90
N ARG A 168 -21.82 -3.77 2.65
CA ARG A 168 -22.68 -3.91 1.46
C ARG A 168 -22.92 -5.39 1.20
N ARG A 169 -24.18 -5.83 1.45
CA ARG A 169 -24.69 -7.15 1.07
C ARG A 169 -25.29 -7.11 -0.33
#